data_cf6af5558100a8624794b1ea3e213852
#
_entry.id   cf6af5558100a8624794b1ea3e213852
#
_cell.length_a   1.000
_cell.length_b   1.000
_cell.length_c   1.000
_cell.angle_alpha   90.00
_cell.angle_beta   90.00
_cell.angle_gamma   90.00
#
_symmetry.space_group_name_H-M   'P 1'
#
loop_
_entity.id
_entity.type
_entity.pdbx_description
1 polymer ?
#
loop_
_entity_poly.entity_id
_entity_poly.type
_entity_poly.pdbx_seq_one_letter_code
_entity_poly.pdbx_strand_id
1 'polypeptide(L)'
;MTASPNLHEQRRRSTREALRRAALASFAGKGFANVTVAELAREAGVTERTFFRHFPTKEAVLFQDYETQVGWLSEALAERPASESVFDAVLASVASFPHDLEVVRQAATARTELISAERIAGHLRVVQSSFAGVITAFIKKRYSYTSDIDLVAEVSGATLAAALVVAVENWGRNGCTGDLGEITAAAMNLVRSGLAPLS
;
A
#
# COMPACT_ATOMS: atom_id res chain seq x y z
N MET A 1 -20.22 -4.50 -16.49
CA MET A 1 -20.05 -3.28 -17.30
C MET A 1 -19.21 -2.32 -16.48
N THR A 2 -17.89 -2.33 -16.67
CA THR A 2 -16.97 -1.38 -16.01
C THR A 2 -17.11 -0.03 -16.71
N ALA A 3 -17.57 0.98 -15.97
CA ALA A 3 -17.66 2.34 -16.48
C ALA A 3 -16.24 2.81 -16.88
N SER A 4 -16.08 3.31 -18.11
CA SER A 4 -14.82 3.91 -18.56
C SER A 4 -14.43 5.03 -17.58
N PRO A 5 -13.19 5.04 -17.07
CA PRO A 5 -12.76 6.08 -16.15
C PRO A 5 -12.94 7.46 -16.80
N ASN A 6 -13.52 8.38 -16.02
CA ASN A 6 -13.74 9.75 -16.46
C ASN A 6 -12.39 10.37 -16.92
N LEU A 7 -12.39 11.15 -17.99
CA LEU A 7 -11.20 11.81 -18.57
C LEU A 7 -10.38 12.58 -17.51
N HIS A 8 -11.06 13.15 -16.51
CA HIS A 8 -10.41 13.81 -15.37
C HIS A 8 -9.64 12.84 -14.49
N GLU A 9 -10.16 11.66 -14.26
CA GLU A 9 -9.52 10.60 -13.49
C GLU A 9 -8.30 10.04 -14.21
N GLN A 10 -8.41 9.82 -15.51
CA GLN A 10 -7.28 9.39 -16.34
C GLN A 10 -6.16 10.44 -16.33
N ARG A 11 -6.47 11.72 -16.49
CA ARG A 11 -5.48 12.82 -16.41
C ARG A 11 -4.85 12.90 -15.01
N ARG A 12 -5.64 12.75 -13.95
CA ARG A 12 -5.14 12.74 -12.58
C ARG A 12 -4.16 11.60 -12.36
N ARG A 13 -4.50 10.38 -12.81
CA ARG A 13 -3.63 9.20 -12.72
C ARG A 13 -2.35 9.38 -13.53
N SER A 14 -2.44 9.86 -14.77
CA SER A 14 -1.29 10.12 -15.64
C SER A 14 -0.33 11.17 -15.04
N THR A 15 -0.85 12.27 -14.50
CA THR A 15 -0.03 13.30 -13.82
C THR A 15 0.66 12.74 -12.60
N ARG A 16 -0.05 11.95 -11.79
CA ARG A 16 0.49 11.34 -10.58
C ARG A 16 1.64 10.38 -10.91
N GLU A 17 1.46 9.56 -11.96
CA GLU A 17 2.49 8.64 -12.42
C GLU A 17 3.72 9.35 -13.01
N ALA A 18 3.52 10.45 -13.75
CA ALA A 18 4.61 11.28 -14.25
C ALA A 18 5.45 11.87 -13.10
N LEU A 19 4.78 12.41 -12.07
CA LEU A 19 5.42 12.92 -10.87
C LEU A 19 6.22 11.84 -10.13
N ARG A 20 5.64 10.62 -10.00
CA ARG A 20 6.32 9.50 -9.36
C ARG A 20 7.57 9.09 -10.11
N ARG A 21 7.50 8.92 -11.43
CA ARG A 21 8.67 8.56 -12.26
C ARG A 21 9.78 9.60 -12.16
N ALA A 22 9.43 10.88 -12.27
CA ALA A 22 10.38 11.97 -12.11
C ALA A 22 11.05 11.94 -10.73
N ALA A 23 10.26 11.71 -9.67
CA ALA A 23 10.77 11.64 -8.32
C ALA A 23 11.74 10.47 -8.10
N LEU A 24 11.36 9.25 -8.49
CA LEU A 24 12.21 8.07 -8.34
C LEU A 24 13.53 8.20 -9.10
N ALA A 25 13.48 8.70 -10.34
CA ALA A 25 14.67 8.95 -11.14
C ALA A 25 15.60 10.00 -10.49
N SER A 26 15.02 11.12 -10.02
CA SER A 26 15.79 12.18 -9.36
C SER A 26 16.39 11.73 -8.02
N PHE A 27 15.64 10.96 -7.22
CA PHE A 27 16.12 10.44 -5.95
C PHE A 27 17.26 9.44 -6.15
N ALA A 28 17.17 8.55 -7.14
CA ALA A 28 18.22 7.62 -7.47
C ALA A 28 19.49 8.32 -7.96
N GLY A 29 19.36 9.40 -8.75
CA GLY A 29 20.51 10.11 -9.32
C GLY A 29 21.19 11.13 -8.41
N LYS A 30 20.40 11.86 -7.62
CA LYS A 30 20.88 13.00 -6.82
C LYS A 30 20.82 12.76 -5.30
N GLY A 31 20.16 11.68 -4.87
CA GLY A 31 19.82 11.44 -3.47
C GLY A 31 18.60 12.24 -3.02
N PHE A 32 17.79 11.63 -2.14
CA PHE A 32 16.52 12.20 -1.68
C PHE A 32 16.67 13.61 -1.08
N ALA A 33 17.69 13.82 -0.25
CA ALA A 33 17.89 15.09 0.45
C ALA A 33 18.15 16.29 -0.49
N ASN A 34 18.78 16.03 -1.62
CA ASN A 34 19.22 17.06 -2.57
C ASN A 34 18.19 17.43 -3.63
N VAL A 35 17.03 16.73 -3.66
CA VAL A 35 15.99 16.98 -4.65
C VAL A 35 14.88 17.82 -4.03
N THR A 36 14.47 18.90 -4.71
CA THR A 36 13.38 19.79 -4.28
C THR A 36 12.06 19.45 -4.98
N VAL A 37 10.93 19.83 -4.38
CA VAL A 37 9.60 19.68 -5.01
C VAL A 37 9.52 20.53 -6.28
N ALA A 38 10.16 21.69 -6.32
CA ALA A 38 10.23 22.55 -7.52
C ALA A 38 10.87 21.83 -8.71
N GLU A 39 11.97 21.10 -8.47
CA GLU A 39 12.64 20.28 -9.50
C GLU A 39 11.75 19.16 -9.98
N LEU A 40 11.11 18.41 -9.06
CA LEU A 40 10.21 17.31 -9.41
C LEU A 40 9.03 17.79 -10.24
N ALA A 41 8.42 18.90 -9.85
CA ALA A 41 7.30 19.49 -10.58
C ALA A 41 7.72 19.90 -11.99
N ARG A 42 8.88 20.56 -12.14
CA ARG A 42 9.44 20.95 -13.42
C ARG A 42 9.75 19.75 -14.33
N GLU A 43 10.36 18.70 -13.79
CA GLU A 43 10.69 17.47 -14.53
C GLU A 43 9.42 16.72 -14.99
N ALA A 44 8.33 16.79 -14.20
CA ALA A 44 7.04 16.21 -14.56
C ALA A 44 6.16 17.14 -15.43
N GLY A 45 6.65 18.36 -15.77
CA GLY A 45 5.90 19.34 -16.58
C GLY A 45 4.69 19.96 -15.87
N VAL A 46 4.73 20.09 -14.55
CA VAL A 46 3.65 20.63 -13.72
C VAL A 46 4.15 21.74 -12.79
N THR A 47 3.23 22.39 -12.07
CA THR A 47 3.57 23.35 -11.01
C THR A 47 3.71 22.67 -9.65
N GLU A 48 4.45 23.29 -8.69
CA GLU A 48 4.51 22.81 -7.31
C GLU A 48 3.12 22.70 -6.66
N ARG A 49 2.21 23.62 -6.95
CA ARG A 49 0.82 23.53 -6.51
C ARG A 49 0.15 22.25 -7.02
N THR A 50 0.45 21.85 -8.25
CA THR A 50 -0.04 20.58 -8.81
C THR A 50 0.61 19.39 -8.11
N PHE A 51 1.90 19.46 -7.80
CA PHE A 51 2.56 18.43 -7.00
C PHE A 51 1.85 18.24 -5.65
N PHE A 52 1.70 19.31 -4.85
CA PHE A 52 1.07 19.23 -3.53
C PHE A 52 -0.41 18.83 -3.55
N ARG A 53 -1.11 19.01 -4.66
CA ARG A 53 -2.45 18.46 -4.86
C ARG A 53 -2.45 16.92 -4.96
N HIS A 54 -1.36 16.32 -5.45
CA HIS A 54 -1.21 14.88 -5.61
C HIS A 54 -0.47 14.22 -4.45
N PHE A 55 0.51 14.90 -3.88
CA PHE A 55 1.36 14.39 -2.81
C PHE A 55 1.54 15.47 -1.73
N PRO A 56 1.06 15.25 -0.50
CA PRO A 56 1.13 16.25 0.55
C PRO A 56 2.58 16.56 0.98
N THR A 57 3.50 15.63 0.77
CA THR A 57 4.93 15.78 1.03
C THR A 57 5.77 15.14 -0.06
N LYS A 58 7.07 15.45 -0.11
CA LYS A 58 8.02 14.82 -1.03
C LYS A 58 8.12 13.31 -0.77
N GLU A 59 8.10 12.92 0.47
CA GLU A 59 8.13 11.52 0.92
C GLU A 59 6.91 10.72 0.45
N ALA A 60 5.73 11.34 0.40
CA ALA A 60 4.49 10.67 0.01
C ALA A 60 4.55 10.02 -1.38
N VAL A 61 5.44 10.50 -2.25
CA VAL A 61 5.67 9.90 -3.57
C VAL A 61 6.16 8.45 -3.46
N LEU A 62 6.96 8.14 -2.44
CA LEU A 62 7.53 6.81 -2.21
C LEU A 62 6.54 5.79 -1.64
N PHE A 63 5.33 6.24 -1.29
CA PHE A 63 4.26 5.40 -0.74
C PHE A 63 3.06 5.27 -1.69
N GLN A 64 3.17 5.74 -2.93
CA GLN A 64 2.06 5.70 -3.90
C GLN A 64 1.64 4.28 -4.27
N ASP A 65 2.57 3.34 -4.29
CA ASP A 65 2.29 1.93 -4.53
C ASP A 65 1.23 1.39 -3.57
N TYR A 66 1.30 1.75 -2.30
CA TYR A 66 0.32 1.34 -1.30
C TYR A 66 -1.09 1.89 -1.57
N GLU A 67 -1.24 3.13 -2.04
CA GLU A 67 -2.55 3.67 -2.36
C GLU A 67 -3.22 2.91 -3.51
N THR A 68 -2.44 2.51 -4.51
CA THR A 68 -2.93 1.67 -5.61
C THR A 68 -3.35 0.30 -5.10
N GLN A 69 -2.58 -0.29 -4.19
CA GLN A 69 -2.88 -1.58 -3.57
C GLN A 69 -4.14 -1.52 -2.68
N VAL A 70 -4.33 -0.43 -1.92
CA VAL A 70 -5.54 -0.23 -1.09
C VAL A 70 -6.80 -0.18 -1.96
N GLY A 71 -6.76 0.56 -3.08
CA GLY A 71 -7.88 0.61 -4.03
C GLY A 71 -8.18 -0.76 -4.63
N TRP A 72 -7.14 -1.45 -5.10
CA TRP A 72 -7.25 -2.82 -5.62
C TRP A 72 -7.84 -3.78 -4.58
N LEU A 73 -7.33 -3.77 -3.34
CA LEU A 73 -7.82 -4.64 -2.28
C LEU A 73 -9.33 -4.43 -2.03
N SER A 74 -9.79 -3.18 -2.05
CA SER A 74 -11.21 -2.87 -1.89
C SER A 74 -12.08 -3.50 -2.99
N GLU A 75 -11.63 -3.40 -4.25
CA GLU A 75 -12.34 -3.98 -5.39
C GLU A 75 -12.29 -5.52 -5.35
N ALA A 76 -11.10 -6.09 -5.12
CA ALA A 76 -10.91 -7.53 -5.06
C ALA A 76 -11.72 -8.19 -3.94
N LEU A 77 -11.78 -7.58 -2.75
CA LEU A 77 -12.59 -8.08 -1.64
C LEU A 77 -14.09 -8.04 -1.93
N ALA A 78 -14.57 -7.06 -2.70
CA ALA A 78 -15.98 -6.96 -3.07
C ALA A 78 -16.44 -8.12 -3.96
N GLU A 79 -15.52 -8.74 -4.69
CA GLU A 79 -15.78 -9.86 -5.61
C GLU A 79 -15.61 -11.24 -4.94
N ARG A 80 -15.14 -11.31 -3.67
CA ARG A 80 -14.89 -12.60 -2.99
C ARG A 80 -16.17 -13.34 -2.64
N PRO A 81 -16.19 -14.68 -2.84
CA PRO A 81 -17.36 -15.52 -2.49
C PRO A 81 -17.76 -15.38 -1.01
N ALA A 82 -19.07 -15.38 -0.74
CA ALA A 82 -19.58 -15.26 0.63
C ALA A 82 -19.21 -16.45 1.53
N SER A 83 -18.92 -17.62 0.94
CA SER A 83 -18.52 -18.84 1.67
C SER A 83 -17.07 -18.84 2.15
N GLU A 84 -16.26 -17.92 1.67
CA GLU A 84 -14.84 -17.85 2.00
C GLU A 84 -14.61 -17.18 3.35
N SER A 85 -13.62 -17.63 4.13
CA SER A 85 -13.27 -16.96 5.37
C SER A 85 -12.71 -15.56 5.10
N VAL A 86 -12.78 -14.65 6.08
CA VAL A 86 -12.18 -13.31 5.98
C VAL A 86 -10.69 -13.41 5.66
N PHE A 87 -10.01 -14.31 6.36
CA PHE A 87 -8.57 -14.52 6.19
C PHE A 87 -8.22 -14.95 4.76
N ASP A 88 -8.91 -15.97 4.25
CA ASP A 88 -8.64 -16.49 2.90
C ASP A 88 -9.05 -15.46 1.84
N ALA A 89 -10.14 -14.72 2.05
CA ALA A 89 -10.55 -13.64 1.17
C ALA A 89 -9.48 -12.54 1.06
N VAL A 90 -8.91 -12.10 2.18
CA VAL A 90 -7.84 -11.09 2.20
C VAL A 90 -6.58 -11.63 1.53
N LEU A 91 -6.15 -12.84 1.91
CA LEU A 91 -4.94 -13.46 1.35
C LEU A 91 -5.05 -13.65 -0.17
N ALA A 92 -6.16 -14.19 -0.66
CA ALA A 92 -6.37 -14.40 -2.08
C ALA A 92 -6.50 -13.07 -2.85
N SER A 93 -7.13 -12.05 -2.27
CA SER A 93 -7.19 -10.72 -2.88
C SER A 93 -5.81 -10.11 -3.02
N VAL A 94 -4.98 -10.17 -1.99
CA VAL A 94 -3.59 -9.67 -2.04
C VAL A 94 -2.76 -10.44 -3.07
N ALA A 95 -2.87 -11.76 -3.11
CA ALA A 95 -2.16 -12.61 -4.07
C ALA A 95 -2.56 -12.33 -5.53
N SER A 96 -3.77 -11.85 -5.77
CA SER A 96 -4.27 -11.51 -7.11
C SER A 96 -3.85 -10.13 -7.61
N PHE A 97 -3.18 -9.31 -6.78
CA PHE A 97 -2.72 -7.99 -7.19
C PHE A 97 -1.72 -8.11 -8.35
N PRO A 98 -1.93 -7.38 -9.46
CA PRO A 98 -1.03 -7.40 -10.60
C PRO A 98 0.24 -6.61 -10.27
N HIS A 99 1.14 -7.24 -9.52
CA HIS A 99 2.38 -6.60 -9.10
C HIS A 99 3.34 -6.38 -10.28
N ASP A 100 3.73 -5.13 -10.50
CA ASP A 100 5.04 -4.85 -11.06
C ASP A 100 6.05 -4.91 -9.89
N LEU A 101 6.63 -6.08 -9.66
CA LEU A 101 7.57 -6.30 -8.55
C LEU A 101 8.78 -5.38 -8.62
N GLU A 102 9.19 -4.95 -9.81
CA GLU A 102 10.30 -4.01 -9.97
C GLU A 102 9.94 -2.63 -9.41
N VAL A 103 8.73 -2.16 -9.65
CA VAL A 103 8.23 -0.90 -9.08
C VAL A 103 8.14 -0.98 -7.56
N VAL A 104 7.65 -2.09 -7.02
CA VAL A 104 7.58 -2.30 -5.56
C VAL A 104 8.99 -2.34 -4.96
N ARG A 105 9.93 -3.02 -5.61
CA ARG A 105 11.34 -3.10 -5.21
C ARG A 105 11.99 -1.72 -5.17
N GLN A 106 11.88 -0.94 -6.24
CA GLN A 106 12.43 0.40 -6.31
C GLN A 106 11.89 1.30 -5.20
N ALA A 107 10.59 1.25 -4.94
CA ALA A 107 9.97 2.02 -3.88
C ALA A 107 10.43 1.56 -2.48
N ALA A 108 10.54 0.26 -2.23
CA ALA A 108 11.02 -0.29 -0.97
C ALA A 108 12.48 0.07 -0.71
N THR A 109 13.35 -0.10 -1.70
CA THR A 109 14.77 0.28 -1.63
C THR A 109 14.92 1.78 -1.37
N ALA A 110 14.21 2.62 -2.12
CA ALA A 110 14.26 4.07 -1.95
C ALA A 110 13.78 4.50 -0.55
N ARG A 111 12.77 3.87 0.00
CA ARG A 111 12.32 4.14 1.38
C ARG A 111 13.42 3.82 2.38
N THR A 112 14.03 2.65 2.27
CA THR A 112 15.05 2.18 3.21
C THR A 112 16.34 3.02 3.15
N GLU A 113 16.76 3.43 1.96
CA GLU A 113 18.02 4.14 1.75
C GLU A 113 17.91 5.66 1.93
N LEU A 114 16.75 6.24 1.62
CA LEU A 114 16.63 7.69 1.42
C LEU A 114 15.89 8.41 2.55
N ILE A 115 15.17 7.71 3.42
CA ILE A 115 14.32 8.32 4.45
C ILE A 115 14.68 7.78 5.83
N SER A 116 14.64 8.65 6.85
CA SER A 116 14.82 8.21 8.24
C SER A 116 13.69 7.24 8.67
N ALA A 117 14.03 6.28 9.53
CA ALA A 117 13.09 5.30 10.06
C ALA A 117 11.84 5.94 10.71
N GLU A 118 12.01 7.09 11.37
CA GLU A 118 10.92 7.83 12.00
C GLU A 118 9.91 8.37 10.97
N ARG A 119 10.39 8.94 9.86
CA ARG A 119 9.54 9.44 8.77
C ARG A 119 8.82 8.28 8.06
N ILE A 120 9.51 7.19 7.82
CA ILE A 120 8.91 5.96 7.29
C ILE A 120 7.77 5.51 8.21
N ALA A 121 7.99 5.39 9.51
CA ALA A 121 6.99 4.95 10.47
C ALA A 121 5.73 5.84 10.49
N GLY A 122 5.88 7.14 10.29
CA GLY A 122 4.74 8.06 10.16
C GLY A 122 3.86 7.74 8.95
N HIS A 123 4.46 7.57 7.78
CA HIS A 123 3.74 7.23 6.55
C HIS A 123 3.14 5.82 6.60
N LEU A 124 3.88 4.84 7.13
CA LEU A 124 3.39 3.47 7.25
C LEU A 124 2.17 3.35 8.15
N ARG A 125 2.06 4.17 9.19
CA ARG A 125 0.83 4.22 10.01
C ARG A 125 -0.39 4.65 9.21
N VAL A 126 -0.25 5.63 8.33
CA VAL A 126 -1.34 6.06 7.43
C VAL A 126 -1.70 4.95 6.46
N VAL A 127 -0.71 4.32 5.85
CA VAL A 127 -0.88 3.17 4.95
C VAL A 127 -1.62 2.03 5.65
N GLN A 128 -1.13 1.63 6.83
CA GLN A 128 -1.73 0.56 7.63
C GLN A 128 -3.18 0.89 7.99
N SER A 129 -3.47 2.13 8.40
CA SER A 129 -4.84 2.58 8.69
C SER A 129 -5.75 2.48 7.47
N SER A 130 -5.24 2.79 6.27
CA SER A 130 -6.01 2.70 5.03
C SER A 130 -6.37 1.24 4.68
N PHE A 131 -5.41 0.31 4.78
CA PHE A 131 -5.67 -1.13 4.61
C PHE A 131 -6.65 -1.65 5.66
N ALA A 132 -6.44 -1.28 6.94
CA ALA A 132 -7.33 -1.66 8.03
C ALA A 132 -8.76 -1.20 7.78
N GLY A 133 -8.95 0.04 7.32
CA GLY A 133 -10.27 0.57 6.99
C GLY A 133 -11.00 -0.24 5.92
N VAL A 134 -10.30 -0.62 4.85
CA VAL A 134 -10.88 -1.46 3.78
C VAL A 134 -11.28 -2.83 4.29
N ILE A 135 -10.40 -3.51 5.04
CA ILE A 135 -10.68 -4.84 5.59
C ILE A 135 -11.81 -4.78 6.62
N THR A 136 -11.80 -3.78 7.50
CA THR A 136 -12.87 -3.54 8.49
C THR A 136 -14.22 -3.34 7.81
N ALA A 137 -14.29 -2.50 6.78
CA ALA A 137 -15.51 -2.26 6.02
C ALA A 137 -16.04 -3.55 5.35
N PHE A 138 -15.14 -4.35 4.78
CA PHE A 138 -15.48 -5.65 4.21
C PHE A 138 -16.08 -6.60 5.24
N ILE A 139 -15.46 -6.72 6.43
CA ILE A 139 -15.95 -7.58 7.52
C ILE A 139 -17.31 -7.11 8.00
N LYS A 140 -17.49 -5.82 8.30
CA LYS A 140 -18.76 -5.26 8.76
C LYS A 140 -19.89 -5.49 7.74
N LYS A 141 -19.60 -5.34 6.45
CA LYS A 141 -20.59 -5.60 5.40
C LYS A 141 -20.97 -7.08 5.32
N ARG A 142 -20.00 -7.99 5.49
CA ARG A 142 -20.19 -9.44 5.35
C ARG A 142 -20.93 -10.06 6.54
N TYR A 143 -20.68 -9.56 7.75
CA TYR A 143 -21.16 -10.11 9.02
C TYR A 143 -22.06 -9.13 9.78
N SER A 144 -22.82 -8.30 9.07
CA SER A 144 -23.68 -7.25 9.64
C SER A 144 -24.73 -7.72 10.65
N TYR A 145 -25.00 -9.03 10.71
CA TYR A 145 -25.94 -9.68 11.62
C TYR A 145 -25.31 -10.18 12.93
N THR A 146 -24.00 -10.04 13.10
CA THR A 146 -23.27 -10.53 14.29
C THR A 146 -23.24 -9.43 15.35
N SER A 147 -23.58 -9.76 16.60
CA SER A 147 -23.35 -8.89 17.75
C SER A 147 -21.84 -8.65 17.92
N ASP A 148 -21.46 -7.48 18.39
CA ASP A 148 -20.06 -7.08 18.63
C ASP A 148 -19.17 -7.07 17.38
N ILE A 149 -19.77 -7.04 16.16
CA ILE A 149 -19.04 -7.04 14.91
C ILE A 149 -18.06 -5.87 14.81
N ASP A 150 -18.34 -4.75 15.44
CA ASP A 150 -17.50 -3.56 15.37
C ASP A 150 -16.10 -3.83 15.95
N LEU A 151 -16.02 -4.37 17.16
CA LEU A 151 -14.74 -4.71 17.79
C LEU A 151 -14.00 -5.79 17.01
N VAL A 152 -14.70 -6.86 16.61
CA VAL A 152 -14.10 -7.96 15.84
C VAL A 152 -13.55 -7.45 14.50
N ALA A 153 -14.31 -6.63 13.79
CA ALA A 153 -13.89 -6.09 12.50
C ALA A 153 -12.70 -5.14 12.63
N GLU A 154 -12.70 -4.28 13.64
CA GLU A 154 -11.59 -3.32 13.87
C GLU A 154 -10.30 -4.03 14.27
N VAL A 155 -10.35 -4.99 15.20
CA VAL A 155 -9.18 -5.78 15.61
C VAL A 155 -8.65 -6.61 14.44
N SER A 156 -9.54 -7.31 13.72
CA SER A 156 -9.14 -8.13 12.57
C SER A 156 -8.56 -7.28 11.46
N GLY A 157 -9.21 -6.16 11.11
CA GLY A 157 -8.73 -5.23 10.09
C GLY A 157 -7.36 -4.66 10.41
N ALA A 158 -7.16 -4.19 11.64
CA ALA A 158 -5.88 -3.67 12.10
C ALA A 158 -4.76 -4.71 12.05
N THR A 159 -5.05 -5.93 12.53
CA THR A 159 -4.05 -7.02 12.62
C THR A 159 -3.65 -7.52 11.24
N LEU A 160 -4.61 -7.76 10.34
CA LEU A 160 -4.33 -8.19 8.97
C LEU A 160 -3.58 -7.11 8.18
N ALA A 161 -3.98 -5.84 8.33
CA ALA A 161 -3.27 -4.73 7.70
C ALA A 161 -1.83 -4.60 8.20
N ALA A 162 -1.59 -4.80 9.51
CA ALA A 162 -0.25 -4.81 10.07
C ALA A 162 0.62 -5.91 9.44
N ALA A 163 0.09 -7.13 9.32
CA ALA A 163 0.83 -8.24 8.70
C ALA A 163 1.23 -7.93 7.24
N LEU A 164 0.31 -7.36 6.45
CA LEU A 164 0.59 -6.98 5.06
C LEU A 164 1.70 -5.94 4.94
N VAL A 165 1.60 -4.86 5.72
CA VAL A 165 2.58 -3.76 5.67
C VAL A 165 3.94 -4.24 6.18
N VAL A 166 3.98 -4.99 7.27
CA VAL A 166 5.24 -5.52 7.85
C VAL A 166 5.91 -6.50 6.88
N ALA A 167 5.16 -7.32 6.14
CA ALA A 167 5.73 -8.24 5.15
C ALA A 167 6.51 -7.47 4.06
N VAL A 168 5.92 -6.44 3.46
CA VAL A 168 6.57 -5.63 2.41
C VAL A 168 7.78 -4.88 2.96
N GLU A 169 7.66 -4.27 4.14
CA GLU A 169 8.77 -3.53 4.74
C GLU A 169 9.91 -4.45 5.20
N ASN A 170 9.60 -5.65 5.69
CA ASN A 170 10.60 -6.65 6.00
C ASN A 170 11.35 -7.10 4.75
N TRP A 171 10.63 -7.38 3.66
CA TRP A 171 11.23 -7.72 2.38
C TRP A 171 12.15 -6.60 1.87
N GLY A 172 11.72 -5.33 1.94
CA GLY A 172 12.54 -4.18 1.58
C GLY A 172 13.82 -4.07 2.41
N ARG A 173 13.73 -4.18 3.74
CA ARG A 173 14.89 -4.13 4.64
C ARG A 173 15.90 -5.27 4.42
N ASN A 174 15.43 -6.40 3.92
CA ASN A 174 16.27 -7.56 3.58
C ASN A 174 16.75 -7.54 2.12
N GLY A 175 16.85 -6.35 1.50
CA GLY A 175 17.36 -6.17 0.15
C GLY A 175 16.46 -6.73 -0.94
N CYS A 176 15.15 -6.82 -0.68
CA CYS A 176 14.15 -7.34 -1.61
C CYS A 176 14.46 -8.78 -2.09
N THR A 177 15.03 -9.60 -1.22
CA THR A 177 15.35 -11.00 -1.50
C THR A 177 14.17 -11.91 -1.16
N GLY A 178 14.03 -13.03 -1.88
CA GLY A 178 12.95 -13.99 -1.73
C GLY A 178 11.65 -13.57 -2.44
N ASP A 179 10.67 -14.46 -2.44
CA ASP A 179 9.36 -14.22 -3.03
C ASP A 179 8.47 -13.41 -2.08
N LEU A 180 8.01 -12.24 -2.53
CA LEU A 180 7.17 -11.36 -1.72
C LEU A 180 5.82 -12.00 -1.38
N GLY A 181 5.26 -12.81 -2.28
CA GLY A 181 4.01 -13.54 -2.04
C GLY A 181 4.14 -14.55 -0.92
N GLU A 182 5.25 -15.33 -0.91
CA GLU A 182 5.54 -16.29 0.17
C GLU A 182 5.76 -15.58 1.51
N ILE A 183 6.49 -14.47 1.53
CA ILE A 183 6.72 -13.67 2.75
C ILE A 183 5.39 -13.10 3.26
N THR A 184 4.54 -12.61 2.38
CA THR A 184 3.21 -12.10 2.73
C THR A 184 2.32 -13.20 3.28
N ALA A 185 2.29 -14.37 2.64
CA ALA A 185 1.54 -15.53 3.10
C ALA A 185 2.04 -16.00 4.48
N ALA A 186 3.34 -16.03 4.70
CA ALA A 186 3.94 -16.37 6.00
C ALA A 186 3.53 -15.39 7.10
N ALA A 187 3.61 -14.08 6.85
CA ALA A 187 3.18 -13.05 7.79
C ALA A 187 1.69 -13.15 8.13
N MET A 188 0.84 -13.40 7.13
CA MET A 188 -0.58 -13.62 7.33
C MET A 188 -0.85 -14.88 8.16
N ASN A 189 -0.12 -15.97 7.91
CA ASN A 189 -0.27 -17.22 8.67
C ASN A 189 0.13 -17.07 10.15
N LEU A 190 1.10 -16.21 10.49
CA LEU A 190 1.41 -15.88 11.89
C LEU A 190 0.19 -15.30 12.61
N VAL A 191 -0.57 -14.42 11.94
CA VAL A 191 -1.81 -13.88 12.51
C VAL A 191 -2.83 -15.00 12.74
N ARG A 192 -3.01 -15.89 11.77
CA ARG A 192 -3.96 -17.01 11.85
C ARG A 192 -3.59 -18.00 12.98
N SER A 193 -2.32 -18.26 13.18
CA SER A 193 -1.83 -19.19 14.21
C SER A 193 -1.77 -18.59 15.63
N GLY A 194 -2.06 -17.29 15.78
CA GLY A 194 -2.08 -16.64 17.11
C GLY A 194 -0.73 -16.68 17.83
N LEU A 195 0.36 -16.47 17.11
CA LEU A 195 1.75 -16.50 17.67
C LEU A 195 2.20 -17.86 18.22
N ALA A 196 1.49 -18.94 17.92
CA ALA A 196 1.85 -20.29 18.33
C ALA A 196 3.34 -20.68 18.08
N PRO A 197 4.04 -20.18 17.05
CA PRO A 197 5.47 -20.43 16.86
C PRO A 197 6.39 -19.84 17.94
N LEU A 198 5.88 -18.97 18.81
CA LEU A 198 6.65 -18.31 19.87
C LEU A 198 6.37 -18.89 21.28
N SER A 199 5.51 -19.90 21.37
CA SER A 199 5.11 -20.55 22.62
C SER A 199 5.90 -21.84 22.90
#